data_13e726f0e5858ed96273b2766208a789
#
_entry.id   13e726f0e5858ed96273b2766208a789
#
_cell.length_a   1.000
_cell.length_b   1.000
_cell.length_c   1.000
_cell.angle_alpha   90.00
_cell.angle_beta   90.00
_cell.angle_gamma   90.00
#
_symmetry.space_group_name_H-M   'P 1'
#
loop_
_entity.id
_entity.type
_entity.pdbx_description
1 polymer ?
#
loop_
_entity_poly.entity_id
_entity_poly.type
_entity_poly.pdbx_seq_one_letter_code
_entity_poly.pdbx_strand_id
1 'polypeptide(L)'
;MWGAYRQAKNAKLVGCWAHVRRKFFEANPKNSKTSLSAEGLNYCNKLFKLEQEWEILPEEKRHQKRQEEMKPIMDEFFDWCREHSVLPGSKLGKAIEYSLKYESTFRTILEDRNLVLSNNLAERAVKSLVIGRKN
;
A
#
# COMPACT_ATOMS: atom_id res chain seq x y z
N MET A 1 -22.89 0.82 13.52
CA MET A 1 -21.85 -0.13 13.93
C MET A 1 -21.05 -0.69 12.76
N TRP A 2 -21.73 -1.16 11.71
CA TRP A 2 -21.04 -1.67 10.53
C TRP A 2 -20.17 -0.61 9.86
N GLY A 3 -20.66 0.63 9.76
CA GLY A 3 -19.92 1.71 9.15
C GLY A 3 -18.63 2.02 9.88
N ALA A 4 -18.65 2.03 11.20
CA ALA A 4 -17.47 2.30 12.02
C ALA A 4 -16.41 1.20 11.86
N TYR A 5 -16.85 -0.06 11.82
CA TYR A 5 -15.95 -1.19 11.64
C TYR A 5 -15.26 -1.15 10.26
N ARG A 6 -16.04 -0.87 9.21
CA ARG A 6 -15.49 -0.74 7.86
C ARG A 6 -14.50 0.42 7.74
N GLN A 7 -14.83 1.55 8.36
CA GLN A 7 -13.95 2.70 8.38
C GLN A 7 -12.63 2.41 9.09
N ALA A 8 -12.69 1.70 10.22
CA ALA A 8 -11.50 1.32 10.96
C ALA A 8 -10.62 0.37 10.15
N LYS A 9 -11.20 -0.62 9.49
CA LYS A 9 -10.50 -1.54 8.63
C LYS A 9 -9.85 -0.83 7.45
N ASN A 10 -10.59 0.06 6.82
CA ASN A 10 -10.11 0.82 5.68
C ASN A 10 -8.99 1.77 6.08
N ALA A 11 -9.13 2.46 7.21
CA ALA A 11 -8.10 3.35 7.73
C ALA A 11 -6.81 2.60 8.04
N LYS A 12 -6.92 1.42 8.61
CA LYS A 12 -5.76 0.57 8.89
C LYS A 12 -5.04 0.17 7.60
N LEU A 13 -5.81 -0.26 6.59
CA LEU A 13 -5.25 -0.63 5.28
C LEU A 13 -4.51 0.55 4.65
N VAL A 14 -5.16 1.71 4.57
CA VAL A 14 -4.58 2.92 3.98
C VAL A 14 -3.34 3.36 4.76
N GLY A 15 -3.42 3.36 6.09
CA GLY A 15 -2.31 3.74 6.94
C GLY A 15 -1.10 2.83 6.77
N CYS A 16 -1.31 1.52 6.78
CA CYS A 16 -0.23 0.55 6.58
C CYS A 16 0.40 0.71 5.20
N TRP A 17 -0.42 0.91 4.20
CA TRP A 17 0.05 1.09 2.83
C TRP A 17 0.90 2.35 2.67
N ALA A 18 0.44 3.46 3.24
CA ALA A 18 1.18 4.72 3.23
C ALA A 18 2.52 4.56 3.95
N HIS A 19 2.55 3.85 5.06
CA HIS A 19 3.79 3.59 5.80
C HIS A 19 4.78 2.76 5.00
N VAL A 20 4.33 1.71 4.33
CA VAL A 20 5.20 0.87 3.49
C VAL A 20 5.82 1.71 2.38
N ARG A 21 4.98 2.46 1.67
CA ARG A 21 5.44 3.33 0.58
C ARG A 21 6.50 4.31 1.07
N ARG A 22 6.23 4.94 2.21
CA ARG A 22 7.15 5.90 2.81
C ARG A 22 8.47 5.25 3.21
N LYS A 23 8.43 4.06 3.78
CA LYS A 23 9.64 3.35 4.19
C LYS A 23 10.52 3.02 2.99
N PHE A 24 9.95 2.58 1.88
CA PHE A 24 10.71 2.35 0.66
C PHE A 24 11.26 3.64 0.09
N PHE A 25 10.48 4.70 0.11
CA PHE A 25 10.93 6.02 -0.34
C PHE A 25 12.13 6.51 0.47
N GLU A 26 12.05 6.42 1.80
CA GLU A 26 13.12 6.85 2.69
C GLU A 26 14.38 5.97 2.58
N ALA A 27 14.20 4.69 2.25
CA ALA A 27 15.31 3.77 2.06
C ALA A 27 16.01 3.97 0.72
N ASN A 28 15.39 4.69 -0.21
CA ASN A 28 15.95 4.88 -1.55
C ASN A 28 17.02 5.98 -1.53
N PRO A 29 18.30 5.63 -1.79
CA PRO A 29 19.37 6.64 -1.76
C PRO A 29 19.28 7.59 -2.95
N LYS A 30 19.22 8.88 -2.66
CA LYS A 30 19.28 9.97 -3.66
C LYS A 30 18.31 9.79 -4.84
N ASN A 31 17.13 9.28 -4.57
CA ASN A 31 16.11 9.06 -5.61
C ASN A 31 16.59 8.17 -6.77
N SER A 32 17.39 7.17 -6.45
CA SER A 32 17.84 6.19 -7.44
C SER A 32 16.66 5.52 -8.11
N LYS A 33 16.76 5.21 -9.40
CA LYS A 33 15.76 4.50 -10.16
C LYS A 33 16.06 3.01 -10.28
N THR A 34 17.24 2.60 -9.87
CA THR A 34 17.75 1.23 -10.06
C THR A 34 18.01 0.47 -8.78
N SER A 35 17.86 1.10 -7.62
CA SER A 35 18.09 0.44 -6.34
C SER A 35 16.97 -0.54 -6.01
N LEU A 36 17.23 -1.48 -5.08
CA LEU A 36 16.19 -2.39 -4.60
C LEU A 36 15.05 -1.63 -3.94
N SER A 37 15.36 -0.54 -3.23
CA SER A 37 14.33 0.32 -2.64
C SER A 37 13.43 0.93 -3.69
N ALA A 38 14.00 1.33 -4.83
CA ALA A 38 13.22 1.84 -5.96
C ALA A 38 12.29 0.76 -6.54
N GLU A 39 12.74 -0.48 -6.59
CA GLU A 39 11.89 -1.58 -7.05
C GLU A 39 10.68 -1.77 -6.12
N GLY A 40 10.91 -1.77 -4.81
CA GLY A 40 9.83 -1.85 -3.82
C GLY A 40 8.86 -0.68 -3.93
N LEU A 41 9.40 0.52 -4.09
CA LEU A 41 8.59 1.72 -4.26
C LEU A 41 7.75 1.66 -5.53
N ASN A 42 8.31 1.11 -6.62
CA ASN A 42 7.59 0.96 -7.88
C ASN A 42 6.39 0.03 -7.73
N TYR A 43 6.53 -1.07 -7.00
CA TYR A 43 5.40 -1.95 -6.70
C TYR A 43 4.29 -1.19 -5.97
N CYS A 44 4.65 -0.43 -4.94
CA CYS A 44 3.67 0.36 -4.19
C CYS A 44 2.97 1.38 -5.07
N ASN A 45 3.72 2.10 -5.88
CA ASN A 45 3.16 3.11 -6.78
C ASN A 45 2.24 2.48 -7.83
N LYS A 46 2.60 1.31 -8.33
CA LYS A 46 1.80 0.58 -9.31
C LYS A 46 0.44 0.20 -8.74
N LEU A 47 0.43 -0.30 -7.51
CA LEU A 47 -0.81 -0.68 -6.84
C LEU A 47 -1.71 0.53 -6.58
N PHE A 48 -1.14 1.65 -6.12
CA PHE A 48 -1.88 2.90 -5.95
C PHE A 48 -2.47 3.40 -7.25
N LYS A 49 -1.69 3.34 -8.33
CA LYS A 49 -2.13 3.80 -9.64
C LYS A 49 -3.31 2.99 -10.14
N LEU A 50 -3.27 1.68 -10.00
CA LEU A 50 -4.38 0.82 -10.39
C LEU A 50 -5.65 1.14 -9.61
N GLU A 51 -5.54 1.30 -8.30
CA GLU A 51 -6.69 1.68 -7.46
C GLU A 51 -7.26 3.03 -7.88
N GLN A 52 -6.41 3.97 -8.23
CA GLN A 52 -6.83 5.28 -8.68
C GLN A 52 -7.60 5.19 -10.01
N GLU A 53 -7.11 4.35 -10.92
CA GLU A 53 -7.78 4.13 -12.21
C GLU A 53 -9.16 3.48 -12.03
N TRP A 54 -9.27 2.57 -11.06
CA TRP A 54 -10.51 1.83 -10.81
C TRP A 54 -11.49 2.56 -9.89
N GLU A 55 -11.12 3.72 -9.39
CA GLU A 55 -11.96 4.49 -8.47
C GLU A 55 -13.33 4.82 -9.05
N ILE A 56 -13.38 5.06 -10.37
CA ILE A 56 -14.62 5.38 -11.08
C ILE A 56 -15.46 4.15 -11.44
N LEU A 57 -14.93 2.95 -11.27
CA LEU A 57 -15.64 1.73 -11.62
C LEU A 57 -16.61 1.32 -10.53
N PRO A 58 -17.73 0.62 -10.91
CA PRO A 58 -18.59 0.01 -9.93
C PRO A 58 -17.85 -0.98 -9.04
N GLU A 59 -18.34 -1.15 -7.83
CA GLU A 59 -17.71 -2.00 -6.82
C GLU A 59 -17.41 -3.41 -7.32
N GLU A 60 -18.36 -4.02 -8.05
CA GLU A 60 -18.21 -5.37 -8.59
C GLU A 60 -17.10 -5.46 -9.63
N LYS A 61 -17.03 -4.49 -10.53
CA LYS A 61 -16.00 -4.43 -11.56
C LYS A 61 -14.63 -4.17 -10.93
N ARG A 62 -14.57 -3.30 -9.93
CA ARG A 62 -13.34 -3.02 -9.20
C ARG A 62 -12.84 -4.27 -8.51
N HIS A 63 -13.71 -5.02 -7.87
CA HIS A 63 -13.37 -6.29 -7.22
C HIS A 63 -12.81 -7.30 -8.23
N GLN A 64 -13.46 -7.42 -9.39
CA GLN A 64 -13.02 -8.30 -10.46
C GLN A 64 -11.62 -7.90 -10.97
N LYS A 65 -11.39 -6.61 -11.19
CA LYS A 65 -10.09 -6.09 -11.62
C LYS A 65 -9.00 -6.39 -10.60
N ARG A 66 -9.32 -6.27 -9.32
CA ARG A 66 -8.37 -6.59 -8.25
C ARG A 66 -7.95 -8.05 -8.33
N GLN A 67 -8.89 -8.96 -8.53
CA GLN A 67 -8.57 -10.39 -8.65
C GLN A 67 -7.74 -10.69 -9.88
N GLU A 68 -8.00 -10.03 -10.99
CA GLU A 68 -7.33 -10.29 -12.26
C GLU A 68 -5.97 -9.59 -12.38
N GLU A 69 -5.86 -8.35 -11.91
CA GLU A 69 -4.68 -7.52 -12.15
C GLU A 69 -3.89 -7.20 -10.89
N MET A 70 -4.56 -6.92 -9.79
CA MET A 70 -3.86 -6.54 -8.55
C MET A 70 -3.24 -7.74 -7.84
N LYS A 71 -3.96 -8.85 -7.78
CA LYS A 71 -3.48 -10.05 -7.09
C LYS A 71 -2.12 -10.53 -7.62
N PRO A 72 -1.92 -10.67 -8.95
CA PRO A 72 -0.61 -11.06 -9.46
C PRO A 72 0.52 -10.10 -9.08
N ILE A 73 0.24 -8.80 -9.11
CA ILE A 73 1.23 -7.77 -8.74
C ILE A 73 1.55 -7.87 -7.25
N MET A 74 0.52 -8.05 -6.43
CA MET A 74 0.69 -8.20 -4.98
C MET A 74 1.47 -9.46 -4.64
N ASP A 75 1.17 -10.57 -5.30
CA ASP A 75 1.90 -11.82 -5.12
C ASP A 75 3.38 -11.64 -5.51
N GLU A 76 3.64 -10.97 -6.61
CA GLU A 76 4.99 -10.68 -7.08
C GLU A 76 5.74 -9.78 -6.07
N PHE A 77 5.07 -8.78 -5.54
CA PHE A 77 5.66 -7.89 -4.55
C PHE A 77 6.06 -8.63 -3.29
N PHE A 78 5.18 -9.47 -2.75
CA PHE A 78 5.49 -10.20 -1.51
C PHE A 78 6.52 -11.29 -1.72
N ASP A 79 6.55 -11.92 -2.90
CA ASP A 79 7.60 -12.87 -3.26
C ASP A 79 8.94 -12.14 -3.34
N TRP A 80 8.96 -10.96 -3.96
CA TRP A 80 10.13 -10.10 -4.01
C TRP A 80 10.62 -9.74 -2.60
N CYS A 81 9.69 -9.41 -1.70
CA CYS A 81 10.02 -9.13 -0.30
C CYS A 81 10.70 -10.32 0.37
N ARG A 82 10.19 -11.52 0.15
CA ARG A 82 10.77 -12.73 0.74
C ARG A 82 12.16 -13.03 0.19
N GLU A 83 12.37 -12.80 -1.09
CA GLU A 83 13.67 -13.00 -1.73
C GLU A 83 14.72 -12.04 -1.21
N HIS A 84 14.34 -10.85 -0.81
CA HIS A 84 15.26 -9.80 -0.39
C HIS A 84 15.25 -9.54 1.13
N SER A 85 14.68 -10.46 1.91
CA SER A 85 14.53 -10.28 3.36
C SER A 85 15.83 -10.55 4.14
N VAL A 86 16.94 -10.66 3.45
CA VAL A 86 18.23 -11.06 4.05
C VAL A 86 19.07 -9.92 4.62
N LEU A 87 18.57 -8.69 4.59
CA LEU A 87 19.31 -7.51 5.06
C LEU A 87 18.70 -6.91 6.34
N PRO A 88 18.74 -7.63 7.47
CA PRO A 88 18.18 -7.11 8.71
C PRO A 88 18.93 -5.87 9.18
N GLY A 89 18.21 -4.90 9.74
CA GLY A 89 18.79 -3.70 10.28
C GLY A 89 18.98 -2.55 9.31
N SER A 90 18.96 -2.80 8.00
CA SER A 90 19.00 -1.73 7.01
C SER A 90 17.63 -1.08 6.87
N LYS A 91 17.58 0.12 6.29
CA LYS A 91 16.30 0.77 6.02
C LYS A 91 15.46 -0.04 5.06
N LEU A 92 16.11 -0.63 4.04
CA LEU A 92 15.43 -1.53 3.10
C LEU A 92 14.90 -2.77 3.83
N GLY A 93 15.72 -3.38 4.68
CA GLY A 93 15.29 -4.54 5.46
C GLY A 93 14.09 -4.26 6.33
N LYS A 94 14.05 -3.08 6.97
CA LYS A 94 12.91 -2.66 7.80
C LYS A 94 11.66 -2.46 6.96
N ALA A 95 11.79 -1.90 5.76
CA ALA A 95 10.65 -1.73 4.85
C ALA A 95 10.08 -3.09 4.43
N ILE A 96 10.95 -4.04 4.11
CA ILE A 96 10.56 -5.39 3.72
C ILE A 96 9.91 -6.12 4.90
N GLU A 97 10.50 -6.05 6.08
CA GLU A 97 9.93 -6.65 7.29
C GLU A 97 8.54 -6.12 7.58
N TYR A 98 8.37 -4.81 7.50
CA TYR A 98 7.08 -4.17 7.73
C TYR A 98 6.04 -4.66 6.71
N SER A 99 6.44 -4.75 5.44
CA SER A 99 5.56 -5.22 4.38
C SER A 99 5.08 -6.64 4.65
N LEU A 100 6.00 -7.55 5.01
CA LEU A 100 5.65 -8.93 5.30
C LEU A 100 4.81 -9.07 6.57
N LYS A 101 5.08 -8.23 7.57
CA LYS A 101 4.31 -8.24 8.81
C LYS A 101 2.84 -7.92 8.57
N TYR A 102 2.55 -7.02 7.65
CA TYR A 102 1.19 -6.57 7.37
C TYR A 102 0.64 -7.13 6.05
N GLU A 103 1.25 -8.20 5.54
CA GLU A 103 0.80 -8.84 4.30
C GLU A 103 -0.68 -9.19 4.34
N SER A 104 -1.14 -9.78 5.43
CA SER A 104 -2.55 -10.16 5.56
C SER A 104 -3.48 -8.95 5.49
N THR A 105 -3.06 -7.83 6.08
CA THR A 105 -3.83 -6.58 6.02
C THR A 105 -3.94 -6.08 4.59
N PHE A 106 -2.83 -6.09 3.84
CA PHE A 106 -2.84 -5.65 2.45
C PHE A 106 -3.71 -6.54 1.57
N ARG A 107 -3.68 -7.84 1.82
CA ARG A 107 -4.46 -8.79 1.03
C ARG A 107 -5.96 -8.71 1.29
N THR A 108 -6.39 -8.06 2.37
CA THR A 108 -7.82 -7.89 2.65
C THR A 108 -8.54 -7.09 1.55
N ILE A 109 -7.82 -6.22 0.82
CA ILE A 109 -8.43 -5.48 -0.28
C ILE A 109 -8.88 -6.39 -1.42
N LEU A 110 -8.24 -7.56 -1.55
CA LEU A 110 -8.61 -8.55 -2.56
C LEU A 110 -9.88 -9.31 -2.18
N GLU A 111 -10.16 -9.43 -0.89
CA GLU A 111 -11.28 -10.20 -0.38
C GLU A 111 -12.50 -9.34 -0.08
N ASP A 112 -12.29 -8.14 0.46
CA ASP A 112 -13.36 -7.24 0.88
C ASP A 112 -13.57 -6.12 -0.15
N ARG A 113 -14.63 -6.28 -0.95
CA ARG A 113 -14.96 -5.31 -2.01
C ARG A 113 -15.30 -3.91 -1.49
N ASN A 114 -15.61 -3.80 -0.21
CA ASN A 114 -15.95 -2.50 0.41
C ASN A 114 -14.71 -1.68 0.78
N LEU A 115 -13.54 -2.30 0.84
CA LEU A 115 -12.31 -1.58 1.14
C LEU A 115 -11.86 -0.81 -0.10
N VAL A 116 -11.32 0.38 0.15
CA VAL A 116 -10.82 1.26 -0.91
C VAL A 116 -9.43 1.73 -0.55
N LEU A 117 -8.50 1.59 -1.48
CA LEU A 117 -7.15 2.12 -1.36
C LEU A 117 -6.95 3.14 -2.47
N SER A 118 -6.97 4.42 -2.13
CA SER A 118 -6.78 5.47 -3.12
C SER A 118 -5.80 6.51 -2.62
N ASN A 119 -5.13 7.19 -3.56
CA ASN A 119 -4.26 8.30 -3.22
C ASN A 119 -5.02 9.40 -2.48
N ASN A 120 -6.28 9.62 -2.85
CA ASN A 120 -7.10 10.64 -2.20
C ASN A 120 -7.28 10.36 -0.72
N LEU A 121 -7.54 9.10 -0.35
CA LEU A 121 -7.68 8.72 1.05
C LEU A 121 -6.35 8.86 1.80
N ALA A 122 -5.25 8.44 1.19
CA ALA A 122 -3.93 8.59 1.77
C ALA A 122 -3.57 10.06 1.95
N GLU A 123 -3.84 10.89 0.95
CA GLU A 123 -3.61 12.33 1.02
C GLU A 123 -4.46 12.99 2.08
N ARG A 124 -5.73 12.59 2.19
CA ARG A 124 -6.63 13.13 3.21
C ARG A 124 -6.13 12.82 4.61
N ALA A 125 -5.63 11.62 4.83
CA ALA A 125 -5.08 11.25 6.12
C ALA A 125 -3.89 12.13 6.48
N VAL A 126 -3.00 12.39 5.53
CA VAL A 126 -1.84 13.28 5.73
C VAL A 126 -2.29 14.73 5.90
N LYS A 127 -3.18 15.21 5.03
CA LYS A 127 -3.68 16.58 5.08
C LYS A 127 -4.45 16.85 6.37
N SER A 128 -5.20 15.88 6.84
CA SER A 128 -5.94 15.98 8.09
C SER A 128 -5.00 16.28 9.26
N LEU A 129 -3.86 15.62 9.31
CA LEU A 129 -2.84 15.86 10.33
C LEU A 129 -2.23 17.25 10.20
N VAL A 130 -1.96 17.69 8.97
CA VAL A 130 -1.38 19.00 8.70
C VAL A 130 -2.37 20.12 9.02
N ILE A 131 -3.62 19.97 8.58
CA ILE A 131 -4.67 20.97 8.84
C ILE A 131 -4.92 21.12 10.33
N GLY A 132 -4.93 20.03 11.08
CA GLY A 132 -5.06 20.06 12.51
C GLY A 132 -4.01 20.89 13.22
N ARG A 133 -2.82 20.98 12.62
CA ARG A 133 -1.71 21.79 13.18
C ARG A 133 -1.87 23.28 12.91
N LYS A 134 -2.54 23.64 11.84
CA LYS A 134 -2.72 25.04 11.46
C LYS A 134 -3.81 25.73 12.28
N ASN A 135 -4.65 24.97 12.87
CA ASN A 135 -5.73 25.49 13.70
C ASN A 135 -5.35 25.42 15.16
#